data_7d6653fcff0d77181b6145dbc5a1db80
#
_entry.id   7d6653fcff0d77181b6145dbc5a1db80
#
_cell.length_a   1.000
_cell.length_b   1.000
_cell.length_c   1.000
_cell.angle_alpha   90.00
_cell.angle_beta   90.00
_cell.angle_gamma   90.00
#
_symmetry.space_group_name_H-M   'P 1'
#
loop_
_entity.id
_entity.type
_entity.pdbx_description
1 polymer ?
#
loop_
_entity_poly.entity_id
_entity_poly.type
_entity_poly.pdbx_seq_one_letter_code
_entity_poly.pdbx_strand_id
1 'polypeptide(L)'
;SRPRAALMAAAIRLARDGFVLDHGDAQFLNEGAADFAKDAPSARIFMKNGRPWQKGDTFVQADLSRMLQAISTKGAPAFYTGEIAQRIVAASRTHGGVMTLADFAAYRAVERKPVECNYRGYHIVSAPLPSSGGVVICETLNILSGYPLGALGFHSAQGVHYMTEALRRAFHDRNVNLGDPDFVKVDVGRFVSPAYAATLRAGIAADTATPSLSLGLPGSGHEGTNTTHFSIVDAQGNAVSLTYTLNDWFGARVTPAGTGILLNDEMDDFSSKPGAPNMYGLVEGVNNAIAPGKRPLSSMSPTIVSRDGKLVMVVGTPGGSHIPTGVLQVMINILDHGMTVTEAVDAPRIHAQWLPDVIYYEPHALSADTMASLKARGHTLEPMDYGNQIAAILVGGPAIGQAPYGRDILYGAIDPRLPTGSVAGY
;
A
#
# COMPACT_ATOMS: atom_id res chain seq x y z
N SER A 1 22.80 -8.99 -15.76
CA SER A 1 21.38 -8.70 -16.00
C SER A 1 20.85 -9.55 -17.13
N ARG A 2 19.57 -9.95 -17.09
CA ARG A 2 18.92 -10.73 -18.15
C ARG A 2 18.32 -9.79 -19.20
N PRO A 3 18.28 -10.17 -20.50
CA PRO A 3 17.59 -9.40 -21.53
C PRO A 3 16.09 -9.23 -21.21
N ARG A 4 15.51 -8.08 -21.56
CA ARG A 4 14.07 -7.78 -21.34
C ARG A 4 13.16 -8.88 -21.89
N ALA A 5 13.44 -9.42 -23.07
CA ALA A 5 12.66 -10.49 -23.67
C ALA A 5 12.60 -11.75 -22.79
N ALA A 6 13.71 -12.11 -22.14
CA ALA A 6 13.77 -13.24 -21.22
C ALA A 6 12.95 -12.97 -19.93
N LEU A 7 12.99 -11.72 -19.42
CA LEU A 7 12.22 -11.33 -18.23
C LEU A 7 10.70 -11.31 -18.47
N MET A 8 10.27 -10.93 -19.68
CA MET A 8 8.85 -10.83 -20.03
C MET A 8 8.25 -12.15 -20.55
N ALA A 9 9.07 -13.14 -20.86
CA ALA A 9 8.62 -14.37 -21.53
C ALA A 9 7.53 -15.12 -20.76
N ALA A 10 7.64 -15.20 -19.43
CA ALA A 10 6.65 -15.88 -18.59
C ALA A 10 5.29 -15.18 -18.63
N ALA A 11 5.26 -13.86 -18.46
CA ALA A 11 4.04 -13.06 -18.50
C ALA A 11 3.36 -13.13 -19.88
N ILE A 12 4.14 -13.05 -20.97
CA ILE A 12 3.64 -13.18 -22.33
C ILE A 12 3.00 -14.55 -22.55
N ARG A 13 3.65 -15.62 -22.07
CA ARG A 13 3.13 -17.00 -22.19
C ARG A 13 1.84 -17.17 -21.39
N LEU A 14 1.79 -16.73 -20.13
CA LEU A 14 0.59 -16.82 -19.30
C LEU A 14 -0.59 -16.03 -19.90
N ALA A 15 -0.33 -14.84 -20.42
CA ALA A 15 -1.38 -14.07 -21.08
C ALA A 15 -1.86 -14.74 -22.40
N ARG A 16 -0.96 -15.37 -23.17
CA ARG A 16 -1.26 -16.01 -24.45
C ARG A 16 -1.97 -17.34 -24.28
N ASP A 17 -1.39 -18.23 -23.45
CA ASP A 17 -1.84 -19.61 -23.31
C ASP A 17 -2.90 -19.74 -22.19
N GLY A 18 -3.00 -18.72 -21.34
CA GLY A 18 -3.86 -18.68 -20.17
C GLY A 18 -3.22 -19.32 -18.94
N PHE A 19 -3.87 -19.11 -17.81
CA PHE A 19 -3.57 -19.77 -16.54
C PHE A 19 -4.87 -20.22 -15.88
N VAL A 20 -4.76 -21.20 -15.01
CA VAL A 20 -5.90 -21.78 -14.30
C VAL A 20 -6.23 -20.88 -13.11
N LEU A 21 -7.47 -20.41 -13.02
CA LEU A 21 -7.93 -19.59 -11.92
C LEU A 21 -8.01 -20.42 -10.63
N ASP A 22 -7.55 -19.85 -9.55
CA ASP A 22 -7.85 -20.33 -8.22
C ASP A 22 -9.22 -19.82 -7.72
N HIS A 23 -9.54 -20.06 -6.43
CA HIS A 23 -10.80 -19.60 -5.87
C HIS A 23 -10.87 -18.07 -5.77
N GLY A 24 -9.79 -17.45 -5.35
CA GLY A 24 -9.72 -16.00 -5.17
C GLY A 24 -9.77 -15.25 -6.49
N ASP A 25 -9.01 -15.72 -7.50
CA ASP A 25 -9.04 -15.16 -8.86
C ASP A 25 -10.47 -15.13 -9.41
N ALA A 26 -11.18 -16.28 -9.30
CA ALA A 26 -12.55 -16.40 -9.79
C ALA A 26 -13.51 -15.49 -9.01
N GLN A 27 -13.35 -15.39 -7.69
CA GLN A 27 -14.14 -14.52 -6.84
C GLN A 27 -14.00 -13.05 -7.26
N PHE A 28 -12.78 -12.52 -7.35
CA PHE A 28 -12.54 -11.13 -7.72
C PHE A 28 -13.04 -10.78 -9.12
N LEU A 29 -12.85 -11.66 -10.09
CA LEU A 29 -13.41 -11.45 -11.44
C LEU A 29 -14.93 -11.36 -11.44
N ASN A 30 -15.59 -12.17 -10.62
CA ASN A 30 -17.04 -12.16 -10.49
C ASN A 30 -17.57 -10.92 -9.74
N GLU A 31 -16.87 -10.46 -8.71
CA GLU A 31 -17.19 -9.22 -7.99
C GLU A 31 -17.13 -8.01 -8.92
N GLY A 32 -16.16 -7.96 -9.84
CA GLY A 32 -16.01 -6.91 -10.84
C GLY A 32 -17.01 -7.00 -12.02
N ALA A 33 -17.76 -8.09 -12.16
CA ALA A 33 -18.54 -8.39 -13.38
C ALA A 33 -19.56 -7.30 -13.75
N ALA A 34 -20.26 -6.73 -12.76
CA ALA A 34 -21.26 -5.69 -12.98
C ALA A 34 -20.65 -4.39 -13.57
N ASP A 35 -19.43 -4.08 -13.18
CA ASP A 35 -18.70 -2.92 -13.68
C ASP A 35 -18.05 -3.20 -15.03
N PHE A 36 -17.46 -4.37 -15.23
CA PHE A 36 -16.95 -4.79 -16.55
C PHE A 36 -18.03 -4.77 -17.62
N ALA A 37 -19.29 -5.07 -17.27
CA ALA A 37 -20.41 -5.04 -18.21
C ALA A 37 -20.69 -3.64 -18.80
N LYS A 38 -20.21 -2.57 -18.15
CA LYS A 38 -20.39 -1.18 -18.59
C LYS A 38 -19.43 -0.77 -19.71
N ASP A 39 -18.32 -1.51 -19.88
CA ASP A 39 -17.30 -1.28 -20.91
C ASP A 39 -17.16 -2.51 -21.80
N ALA A 40 -17.59 -2.43 -23.07
CA ALA A 40 -17.65 -3.58 -23.96
C ALA A 40 -16.30 -4.31 -24.17
N PRO A 41 -15.14 -3.62 -24.29
CA PRO A 41 -13.84 -4.29 -24.32
C PRO A 41 -13.52 -5.03 -23.02
N SER A 42 -13.80 -4.45 -21.85
CA SER A 42 -13.60 -5.09 -20.54
C SER A 42 -14.51 -6.30 -20.38
N ALA A 43 -15.78 -6.18 -20.69
CA ALA A 43 -16.74 -7.30 -20.64
C ALA A 43 -16.26 -8.51 -21.47
N ARG A 44 -15.74 -8.26 -22.67
CA ARG A 44 -15.23 -9.32 -23.56
C ARG A 44 -14.03 -10.08 -22.97
N ILE A 45 -13.20 -9.42 -22.16
CA ILE A 45 -11.97 -10.00 -21.60
C ILE A 45 -12.25 -10.63 -20.23
N PHE A 46 -12.93 -9.90 -19.35
CA PHE A 46 -13.05 -10.24 -17.93
C PHE A 46 -14.35 -10.97 -17.58
N MET A 47 -15.32 -11.05 -18.50
CA MET A 47 -16.55 -11.81 -18.29
C MET A 47 -16.54 -13.11 -19.11
N LYS A 48 -17.20 -14.16 -18.59
CA LYS A 48 -17.25 -15.49 -19.22
C LYS A 48 -18.62 -15.76 -19.84
N ASN A 49 -18.93 -15.18 -21.01
CA ASN A 49 -20.11 -15.51 -21.83
C ASN A 49 -21.42 -15.71 -21.00
N GLY A 50 -21.70 -14.79 -20.08
CA GLY A 50 -22.90 -14.82 -19.23
C GLY A 50 -22.87 -15.84 -18.08
N ARG A 51 -21.74 -16.49 -17.83
CA ARG A 51 -21.55 -17.37 -16.67
C ARG A 51 -20.51 -16.80 -15.70
N PRO A 52 -20.62 -17.04 -14.38
CA PRO A 52 -19.56 -16.69 -13.47
C PRO A 52 -18.30 -17.53 -13.72
N TRP A 53 -17.14 -16.94 -13.42
CA TRP A 53 -15.88 -17.66 -13.38
C TRP A 53 -15.88 -18.65 -12.21
N GLN A 54 -15.17 -19.78 -12.39
CA GLN A 54 -15.03 -20.81 -11.37
C GLN A 54 -13.56 -21.21 -11.22
N LYS A 55 -13.19 -21.64 -10.03
CA LYS A 55 -11.89 -22.31 -9.81
C LYS A 55 -11.71 -23.43 -10.85
N GLY A 56 -10.56 -23.48 -11.48
CA GLY A 56 -10.24 -24.45 -12.54
C GLY A 56 -10.52 -23.95 -13.96
N ASP A 57 -11.19 -22.82 -14.14
CA ASP A 57 -11.33 -22.20 -15.45
C ASP A 57 -9.99 -21.63 -15.93
N THR A 58 -9.77 -21.66 -17.25
CA THR A 58 -8.59 -21.04 -17.85
C THR A 58 -8.90 -19.61 -18.27
N PHE A 59 -8.11 -18.66 -17.76
CA PHE A 59 -8.24 -17.24 -18.11
C PHE A 59 -7.17 -16.84 -19.13
N VAL A 60 -7.59 -16.41 -20.31
CA VAL A 60 -6.72 -16.05 -21.46
C VAL A 60 -6.85 -14.57 -21.77
N GLN A 61 -5.73 -13.89 -21.95
CA GLN A 61 -5.64 -12.46 -22.25
C GLN A 61 -4.84 -12.22 -23.55
N ALA A 62 -5.37 -12.68 -24.67
CA ALA A 62 -4.67 -12.64 -25.97
C ALA A 62 -4.27 -11.22 -26.40
N ASP A 63 -5.11 -10.20 -26.12
CA ASP A 63 -4.81 -8.81 -26.42
C ASP A 63 -3.62 -8.32 -25.59
N LEU A 64 -3.61 -8.60 -24.28
CA LEU A 64 -2.49 -8.27 -23.39
C LEU A 64 -1.20 -8.95 -23.82
N SER A 65 -1.26 -10.22 -24.22
CA SER A 65 -0.08 -10.94 -24.72
C SER A 65 0.57 -10.23 -25.92
N ARG A 66 -0.23 -9.73 -26.87
CA ARG A 66 0.28 -8.98 -28.02
C ARG A 66 0.94 -7.66 -27.61
N MET A 67 0.34 -6.94 -26.65
CA MET A 67 0.90 -5.69 -26.15
C MET A 67 2.20 -5.93 -25.37
N LEU A 68 2.25 -6.95 -24.52
CA LEU A 68 3.47 -7.35 -23.82
C LEU A 68 4.57 -7.77 -24.81
N GLN A 69 4.23 -8.51 -25.87
CA GLN A 69 5.19 -8.87 -26.93
C GLN A 69 5.73 -7.65 -27.66
N ALA A 70 4.90 -6.64 -27.94
CA ALA A 70 5.34 -5.39 -28.55
C ALA A 70 6.31 -4.63 -27.63
N ILE A 71 6.03 -4.55 -26.34
CA ILE A 71 6.90 -3.93 -25.33
C ILE A 71 8.21 -4.74 -25.21
N SER A 72 8.13 -6.06 -25.16
CA SER A 72 9.31 -6.93 -25.11
C SER A 72 10.28 -6.68 -26.26
N THR A 73 9.75 -6.50 -27.45
CA THR A 73 10.54 -6.32 -28.68
C THR A 73 11.04 -4.89 -28.86
N LYS A 74 10.14 -3.89 -28.72
CA LYS A 74 10.40 -2.49 -29.07
C LYS A 74 10.74 -1.61 -27.85
N GLY A 75 10.52 -2.09 -26.61
CA GLY A 75 10.77 -1.35 -25.39
C GLY A 75 9.74 -0.29 -25.07
N ALA A 76 10.12 0.67 -24.26
CA ALA A 76 9.28 1.79 -23.82
C ALA A 76 8.58 2.54 -24.97
N PRO A 77 9.18 2.77 -26.14
CA PRO A 77 8.50 3.40 -27.26
C PRO A 77 7.22 2.67 -27.71
N ALA A 78 7.13 1.35 -27.57
CA ALA A 78 5.90 0.60 -27.91
C ALA A 78 4.71 1.08 -27.07
N PHE A 79 4.95 1.42 -25.80
CA PHE A 79 3.92 1.91 -24.89
C PHE A 79 3.70 3.42 -25.05
N TYR A 80 4.76 4.23 -24.90
CA TYR A 80 4.63 5.67 -24.72
C TYR A 80 4.45 6.47 -26.01
N THR A 81 4.93 5.98 -27.14
CA THR A 81 4.84 6.69 -28.43
C THR A 81 4.25 5.83 -29.55
N GLY A 82 3.93 4.57 -29.26
CA GLY A 82 3.41 3.60 -30.21
C GLY A 82 1.90 3.44 -30.19
N GLU A 83 1.46 2.30 -30.72
CA GLU A 83 0.04 1.95 -30.87
C GLU A 83 -0.69 1.88 -29.53
N ILE A 84 -0.01 1.49 -28.44
CA ILE A 84 -0.62 1.36 -27.11
C ILE A 84 -1.11 2.74 -26.65
N ALA A 85 -0.26 3.76 -26.69
CA ALA A 85 -0.64 5.13 -26.34
C ALA A 85 -1.81 5.64 -27.19
N GLN A 86 -1.80 5.36 -28.51
CA GLN A 86 -2.88 5.76 -29.42
C GLN A 86 -4.22 5.13 -29.00
N ARG A 87 -4.24 3.85 -28.66
CA ARG A 87 -5.44 3.14 -28.21
C ARG A 87 -5.95 3.65 -26.86
N ILE A 88 -5.04 3.94 -25.91
CA ILE A 88 -5.41 4.50 -24.61
C ILE A 88 -6.01 5.89 -24.78
N VAL A 89 -5.39 6.77 -25.56
CA VAL A 89 -5.91 8.13 -25.84
C VAL A 89 -7.27 8.06 -26.53
N ALA A 90 -7.46 7.14 -27.48
CA ALA A 90 -8.75 6.96 -28.13
C ALA A 90 -9.84 6.52 -27.14
N ALA A 91 -9.56 5.56 -26.27
CA ALA A 91 -10.47 5.12 -25.21
C ALA A 91 -10.79 6.25 -24.23
N SER A 92 -9.77 7.00 -23.79
CA SER A 92 -9.96 8.17 -22.92
C SER A 92 -10.96 9.17 -23.53
N ARG A 93 -10.77 9.53 -24.80
CA ARG A 93 -11.67 10.46 -25.50
C ARG A 93 -13.11 9.94 -25.61
N THR A 94 -13.27 8.63 -25.87
CA THR A 94 -14.58 8.00 -25.95
C THR A 94 -15.36 8.10 -24.62
N HIS A 95 -14.64 8.08 -23.51
CA HIS A 95 -15.20 8.21 -22.16
C HIS A 95 -15.16 9.65 -21.61
N GLY A 96 -14.93 10.66 -22.47
CA GLY A 96 -14.89 12.07 -22.06
C GLY A 96 -13.61 12.50 -21.35
N GLY A 97 -12.56 11.66 -21.36
CA GLY A 97 -11.27 11.98 -20.78
C GLY A 97 -10.42 12.91 -21.66
N VAL A 98 -9.39 13.51 -21.07
CA VAL A 98 -8.58 14.59 -21.68
C VAL A 98 -7.16 14.16 -22.04
N MET A 99 -6.79 12.88 -21.90
CA MET A 99 -5.44 12.41 -22.22
C MET A 99 -5.06 12.66 -23.66
N THR A 100 -3.78 13.01 -23.88
CA THR A 100 -3.20 13.25 -25.21
C THR A 100 -1.96 12.38 -25.43
N LEU A 101 -1.55 12.23 -26.68
CA LEU A 101 -0.29 11.55 -27.00
C LEU A 101 0.94 12.28 -26.49
N ALA A 102 0.83 13.59 -26.29
CA ALA A 102 1.91 14.40 -25.72
C ALA A 102 2.15 14.05 -24.26
N ASP A 103 1.10 13.74 -23.48
CA ASP A 103 1.22 13.32 -22.08
C ASP A 103 2.00 12.01 -21.97
N PHE A 104 1.69 11.04 -22.82
CA PHE A 104 2.45 9.77 -22.89
C PHE A 104 3.91 9.98 -23.30
N ALA A 105 4.15 10.77 -24.34
CA ALA A 105 5.51 11.03 -24.83
C ALA A 105 6.37 11.79 -23.80
N ALA A 106 5.74 12.65 -22.99
CA ALA A 106 6.41 13.42 -21.94
C ALA A 106 6.64 12.65 -20.65
N TYR A 107 5.86 11.59 -20.38
CA TYR A 107 5.96 10.84 -19.11
C TYR A 107 7.34 10.21 -18.91
N ARG A 108 7.84 10.33 -17.67
CA ARG A 108 9.11 9.71 -17.23
C ARG A 108 8.95 9.07 -15.87
N ALA A 109 9.52 7.88 -15.69
CA ALA A 109 9.77 7.34 -14.36
C ALA A 109 10.81 8.21 -13.65
N VAL A 110 10.60 8.45 -12.37
CA VAL A 110 11.49 9.32 -11.56
C VAL A 110 12.12 8.46 -10.48
N GLU A 111 13.46 8.48 -10.42
CA GLU A 111 14.21 7.93 -9.32
C GLU A 111 14.27 8.96 -8.19
N ARG A 112 13.95 8.54 -6.96
CA ARG A 112 13.92 9.40 -5.78
C ARG A 112 14.68 8.78 -4.62
N LYS A 113 15.28 9.60 -3.79
CA LYS A 113 15.90 9.15 -2.55
C LYS A 113 14.82 8.62 -1.61
N PRO A 114 14.98 7.39 -1.06
CA PRO A 114 14.00 6.83 -0.13
C PRO A 114 13.90 7.65 1.17
N VAL A 115 12.82 7.44 1.91
CA VAL A 115 12.68 7.90 3.29
C VAL A 115 13.36 6.90 4.20
N GLU A 116 14.20 7.39 5.10
CA GLU A 116 14.99 6.57 6.00
C GLU A 116 14.84 7.03 7.45
N CYS A 117 14.77 6.08 8.38
CA CYS A 117 14.77 6.33 9.82
C CYS A 117 15.36 5.15 10.59
N ASN A 118 15.55 5.33 11.91
CA ASN A 118 16.01 4.27 12.80
C ASN A 118 15.00 4.02 13.91
N TYR A 119 14.76 2.74 14.21
CA TYR A 119 13.87 2.30 15.28
C TYR A 119 14.45 1.10 16.01
N ARG A 120 14.62 1.18 17.34
CA ARG A 120 15.17 0.09 18.19
C ARG A 120 16.51 -0.49 17.68
N GLY A 121 17.33 0.31 17.03
CA GLY A 121 18.60 -0.14 16.43
C GLY A 121 18.48 -0.76 15.04
N TYR A 122 17.30 -0.76 14.46
CA TYR A 122 17.05 -1.14 13.08
C TYR A 122 17.01 0.09 12.17
N HIS A 123 17.57 -0.04 10.98
CA HIS A 123 17.50 0.96 9.91
C HIS A 123 16.36 0.60 8.97
N ILE A 124 15.47 1.53 8.73
CA ILE A 124 14.25 1.38 7.95
C ILE A 124 14.34 2.26 6.72
N VAL A 125 14.07 1.66 5.57
CA VAL A 125 14.05 2.30 4.25
C VAL A 125 12.67 2.08 3.65
N SER A 126 11.97 3.15 3.29
CA SER A 126 10.61 3.07 2.73
C SER A 126 10.39 4.09 1.60
N ALA A 127 9.20 4.06 0.99
CA ALA A 127 8.89 4.86 -0.18
C ALA A 127 9.07 6.38 0.07
N PRO A 128 9.65 7.09 -0.89
CA PRO A 128 9.71 8.55 -0.88
C PRO A 128 8.40 9.17 -1.43
N LEU A 129 8.22 10.48 -1.21
CA LEU A 129 7.16 11.24 -1.88
C LEU A 129 7.26 11.09 -3.42
N PRO A 130 6.13 11.04 -4.12
CA PRO A 130 4.78 11.36 -3.65
C PRO A 130 4.07 10.21 -2.90
N SER A 131 4.73 9.15 -2.48
CA SER A 131 4.12 8.25 -1.50
C SER A 131 4.40 8.73 -0.07
N SER A 132 3.35 8.88 0.72
CA SER A 132 3.42 9.34 2.11
C SER A 132 3.86 8.25 3.08
N GLY A 133 3.78 6.98 2.66
CA GLY A 133 3.91 5.84 3.56
C GLY A 133 5.21 5.80 4.35
N GLY A 134 6.34 6.09 3.71
CA GLY A 134 7.64 6.15 4.41
C GLY A 134 7.68 7.24 5.48
N VAL A 135 7.08 8.41 5.22
CA VAL A 135 7.01 9.51 6.22
C VAL A 135 6.12 9.09 7.38
N VAL A 136 4.90 8.59 7.11
CA VAL A 136 3.96 8.16 8.16
C VAL A 136 4.57 7.07 9.05
N ILE A 137 5.20 6.05 8.46
CA ILE A 137 5.87 4.98 9.22
C ILE A 137 6.99 5.54 10.09
N CYS A 138 7.91 6.30 9.52
CA CYS A 138 9.07 6.82 10.22
C CYS A 138 8.68 7.81 11.34
N GLU A 139 7.76 8.71 11.09
CA GLU A 139 7.24 9.64 12.08
C GLU A 139 6.57 8.91 13.24
N THR A 140 5.68 7.97 12.93
CA THR A 140 5.00 7.15 13.94
C THR A 140 6.00 6.35 14.78
N LEU A 141 6.97 5.67 14.17
CA LEU A 141 7.99 4.91 14.89
C LEU A 141 8.87 5.81 15.77
N ASN A 142 9.23 7.00 15.30
CA ASN A 142 9.98 7.96 16.09
C ASN A 142 9.19 8.46 17.31
N ILE A 143 7.88 8.68 17.18
CA ILE A 143 7.01 8.99 18.32
C ILE A 143 6.98 7.79 19.28
N LEU A 144 6.72 6.59 18.77
CA LEU A 144 6.60 5.36 19.55
C LEU A 144 7.92 4.91 20.18
N SER A 145 9.08 5.36 19.71
CA SER A 145 10.38 5.04 20.29
C SER A 145 10.51 5.44 21.76
N GLY A 146 9.72 6.41 22.22
CA GLY A 146 9.67 6.86 23.61
C GLY A 146 8.83 5.99 24.55
N TYR A 147 8.15 4.96 24.03
CA TYR A 147 7.29 4.08 24.82
C TYR A 147 7.79 2.63 24.81
N PRO A 148 7.67 1.88 25.91
CA PRO A 148 8.13 0.50 26.01
C PRO A 148 7.06 -0.48 25.48
N LEU A 149 6.74 -0.44 24.17
CA LEU A 149 5.63 -1.20 23.59
C LEU A 149 5.69 -2.70 23.89
N GLY A 150 6.87 -3.31 23.83
CA GLY A 150 7.05 -4.72 24.17
C GLY A 150 6.67 -5.04 25.61
N ALA A 151 7.00 -4.15 26.57
CA ALA A 151 6.63 -4.33 27.99
C ALA A 151 5.15 -4.05 28.26
N LEU A 152 4.50 -3.21 27.45
CA LEU A 152 3.07 -2.93 27.55
C LEU A 152 2.21 -4.13 27.10
N GLY A 153 2.76 -4.98 26.25
CA GLY A 153 2.09 -6.15 25.70
C GLY A 153 1.27 -5.85 24.43
N PHE A 154 1.13 -6.87 23.60
CA PHE A 154 0.39 -6.81 22.34
C PHE A 154 -1.06 -6.40 22.59
N HIS A 155 -1.53 -5.40 21.87
CA HIS A 155 -2.88 -4.84 21.92
C HIS A 155 -3.41 -4.49 23.33
N SER A 156 -2.50 -4.20 24.27
CA SER A 156 -2.90 -3.60 25.55
C SER A 156 -3.55 -2.24 25.32
N ALA A 157 -4.47 -1.83 26.19
CA ALA A 157 -5.14 -0.54 26.07
C ALA A 157 -4.15 0.64 26.01
N GLN A 158 -3.04 0.58 26.74
CA GLN A 158 -2.01 1.61 26.73
C GLN A 158 -1.20 1.58 25.43
N GLY A 159 -0.84 0.39 24.93
CA GLY A 159 -0.12 0.23 23.65
C GLY A 159 -0.94 0.75 22.47
N VAL A 160 -2.21 0.35 22.39
CA VAL A 160 -3.17 0.82 21.38
C VAL A 160 -3.37 2.32 21.45
N HIS A 161 -3.54 2.89 22.67
CA HIS A 161 -3.67 4.32 22.86
C HIS A 161 -2.45 5.08 22.29
N TYR A 162 -1.23 4.71 22.66
CA TYR A 162 -0.03 5.37 22.16
C TYR A 162 0.16 5.21 20.64
N MET A 163 -0.17 4.04 20.11
CA MET A 163 -0.12 3.81 18.66
C MET A 163 -1.12 4.71 17.93
N THR A 164 -2.36 4.80 18.41
CA THR A 164 -3.40 5.67 17.86
C THR A 164 -3.00 7.13 17.91
N GLU A 165 -2.47 7.59 19.04
CA GLU A 165 -2.03 8.98 19.19
C GLU A 165 -0.85 9.33 18.26
N ALA A 166 0.08 8.40 18.06
CA ALA A 166 1.19 8.58 17.12
C ALA A 166 0.69 8.61 15.66
N LEU A 167 -0.17 7.67 15.27
CA LEU A 167 -0.80 7.63 13.95
C LEU A 167 -1.63 8.88 13.68
N ARG A 168 -2.42 9.35 14.64
CA ARG A 168 -3.22 10.57 14.54
C ARG A 168 -2.36 11.77 14.13
N ARG A 169 -1.17 11.93 14.70
CA ARG A 169 -0.25 13.02 14.40
C ARG A 169 0.42 12.84 13.04
N ALA A 170 0.89 11.65 12.74
CA ALA A 170 1.53 11.36 11.47
C ALA A 170 0.56 11.51 10.28
N PHE A 171 -0.69 11.07 10.42
CA PHE A 171 -1.72 11.27 9.40
C PHE A 171 -2.20 12.73 9.31
N HIS A 172 -2.23 13.47 10.43
CA HIS A 172 -2.47 14.90 10.39
C HIS A 172 -1.38 15.60 9.54
N ASP A 173 -0.11 15.34 9.85
CA ASP A 173 1.01 15.93 9.10
C ASP A 173 1.03 15.51 7.64
N ARG A 174 0.71 14.24 7.35
CA ARG A 174 0.50 13.74 5.99
C ARG A 174 -0.52 14.57 5.23
N ASN A 175 -1.71 14.71 5.79
CA ASN A 175 -2.85 15.29 5.10
C ASN A 175 -2.72 16.80 4.89
N VAL A 176 -2.02 17.49 5.80
CA VAL A 176 -1.83 18.95 5.74
C VAL A 176 -0.60 19.35 4.94
N ASN A 177 0.49 18.56 5.02
CA ASN A 177 1.79 19.02 4.57
C ASN A 177 2.35 18.29 3.34
N LEU A 178 1.93 17.02 3.07
CA LEU A 178 2.55 16.22 2.02
C LEU A 178 1.88 16.42 0.65
N GLY A 179 2.61 16.08 -0.40
CA GLY A 179 2.18 16.15 -1.79
C GLY A 179 3.36 15.81 -2.73
N ASP A 180 3.17 16.00 -4.03
CA ASP A 180 4.25 15.81 -5.01
C ASP A 180 5.39 16.80 -4.78
N PRO A 181 6.62 16.34 -4.46
CA PRO A 181 7.75 17.22 -4.14
C PRO A 181 8.25 18.04 -5.34
N ASP A 182 7.82 17.75 -6.56
CA ASP A 182 8.11 18.56 -7.74
C ASP A 182 7.20 19.80 -7.80
N PHE A 183 6.11 19.83 -7.02
CA PHE A 183 5.11 20.91 -6.98
C PHE A 183 5.02 21.58 -5.61
N VAL A 184 5.33 20.86 -4.54
CA VAL A 184 5.19 21.33 -3.17
C VAL A 184 6.50 21.15 -2.42
N LYS A 185 6.98 22.22 -1.78
CA LYS A 185 8.18 22.15 -0.94
C LYS A 185 7.83 21.46 0.39
N VAL A 186 8.28 20.20 0.55
CA VAL A 186 8.09 19.42 1.76
C VAL A 186 9.43 19.18 2.45
N ASP A 187 9.54 19.55 3.72
CA ASP A 187 10.71 19.23 4.54
C ASP A 187 10.52 17.83 5.17
N VAL A 188 10.76 16.78 4.38
CA VAL A 188 10.69 15.40 4.85
C VAL A 188 11.62 15.16 6.04
N GLY A 189 12.81 15.80 6.05
CA GLY A 189 13.77 15.67 7.14
C GLY A 189 13.20 16.07 8.49
N ARG A 190 12.35 17.09 8.54
CA ARG A 190 11.65 17.51 9.76
C ARG A 190 10.74 16.39 10.27
N PHE A 191 9.84 15.87 9.44
CA PHE A 191 8.83 14.88 9.85
C PHE A 191 9.45 13.58 10.35
N VAL A 192 10.55 13.15 9.75
CA VAL A 192 11.24 11.92 10.20
C VAL A 192 12.31 12.17 11.25
N SER A 193 12.41 13.37 11.82
CA SER A 193 13.41 13.69 12.83
C SER A 193 12.99 13.24 14.23
N PRO A 194 13.91 12.66 15.05
CA PRO A 194 13.63 12.34 16.45
C PRO A 194 13.25 13.57 17.29
N ALA A 195 13.78 14.75 16.97
CA ALA A 195 13.48 15.99 17.67
C ALA A 195 12.02 16.42 17.46
N TYR A 196 11.52 16.36 16.23
CA TYR A 196 10.12 16.65 15.94
C TYR A 196 9.19 15.64 16.60
N ALA A 197 9.51 14.35 16.51
CA ALA A 197 8.76 13.30 17.18
C ALA A 197 8.71 13.47 18.71
N ALA A 198 9.79 13.95 19.33
CA ALA A 198 9.79 14.29 20.76
C ALA A 198 8.81 15.42 21.09
N THR A 199 8.71 16.43 20.23
CA THR A 199 7.73 17.52 20.37
C THR A 199 6.28 16.98 20.28
N LEU A 200 6.00 16.14 19.28
CA LEU A 200 4.68 15.53 19.12
C LEU A 200 4.32 14.62 20.29
N ARG A 201 5.27 13.83 20.78
CA ARG A 201 5.11 12.93 21.92
C ARG A 201 4.80 13.68 23.21
N ALA A 202 5.40 14.85 23.43
CA ALA A 202 5.15 15.67 24.60
C ALA A 202 3.69 16.14 24.71
N GLY A 203 2.96 16.17 23.60
CA GLY A 203 1.53 16.48 23.55
C GLY A 203 0.62 15.27 23.69
N ILE A 204 1.13 14.07 23.97
CA ILE A 204 0.33 12.86 24.18
C ILE A 204 0.10 12.65 25.67
N ALA A 205 -1.14 12.79 26.12
CA ALA A 205 -1.54 12.42 27.48
C ALA A 205 -1.58 10.88 27.61
N ALA A 206 -1.28 10.35 28.79
CA ALA A 206 -1.23 8.89 28.99
C ALA A 206 -2.61 8.22 29.10
N ASP A 207 -3.62 8.99 29.46
CA ASP A 207 -4.94 8.50 29.87
C ASP A 207 -6.12 9.18 29.14
N THR A 208 -5.85 10.09 28.23
CA THR A 208 -6.87 10.89 27.52
C THR A 208 -6.53 10.99 26.04
N ALA A 209 -7.50 10.65 25.18
CA ALA A 209 -7.37 10.78 23.74
C ALA A 209 -7.34 12.25 23.32
N THR A 210 -6.45 12.58 22.39
CA THR A 210 -6.42 13.90 21.74
C THR A 210 -7.57 13.99 20.73
N PRO A 211 -8.51 14.95 20.86
CA PRO A 211 -9.50 15.15 19.80
C PRO A 211 -8.83 15.50 18.48
N SER A 212 -9.12 14.79 17.40
CA SER A 212 -8.44 14.96 16.11
C SER A 212 -8.49 16.40 15.60
N LEU A 213 -9.62 17.08 15.74
CA LEU A 213 -9.77 18.47 15.30
C LEU A 213 -8.95 19.49 16.10
N SER A 214 -8.45 19.12 17.29
CA SER A 214 -7.57 19.99 18.08
C SER A 214 -6.16 20.11 17.48
N LEU A 215 -5.77 19.18 16.59
CA LEU A 215 -4.49 19.22 15.87
C LEU A 215 -4.53 20.19 14.67
N GLY A 216 -5.70 20.46 14.13
CA GLY A 216 -5.89 21.35 12.99
C GLY A 216 -7.22 21.11 12.29
N LEU A 217 -7.55 21.99 11.35
CA LEU A 217 -8.72 21.82 10.49
C LEU A 217 -8.37 20.98 9.26
N PRO A 218 -9.32 20.14 8.80
CA PRO A 218 -9.08 19.29 7.65
C PRO A 218 -8.97 20.05 6.33
N GLY A 219 -8.05 19.61 5.48
CA GLY A 219 -8.14 19.73 4.03
C GLY A 219 -8.83 18.48 3.47
N SER A 220 -9.16 18.35 2.19
CA SER A 220 -9.90 17.18 1.68
C SER A 220 -9.11 16.26 0.75
N GLY A 221 -9.37 14.98 0.79
CA GLY A 221 -8.83 13.97 -0.13
C GLY A 221 -9.01 12.52 0.36
N HIS A 222 -9.12 11.49 -0.52
CA HIS A 222 -9.23 10.03 -0.25
C HIS A 222 -8.24 9.18 -1.05
N GLU A 223 -7.84 7.98 -0.58
CA GLU A 223 -7.05 6.97 -1.29
C GLU A 223 -7.81 5.65 -1.48
N GLY A 224 -7.54 4.96 -2.64
CA GLY A 224 -8.08 3.64 -2.97
C GLY A 224 -7.60 2.51 -2.04
N THR A 225 -8.44 1.47 -1.84
CA THR A 225 -8.14 0.32 -0.97
C THR A 225 -7.37 -0.79 -1.68
N ASN A 226 -7.19 -0.74 -2.99
CA ASN A 226 -6.80 -1.89 -3.79
C ASN A 226 -5.48 -1.65 -4.52
N THR A 227 -4.48 -2.37 -4.07
CA THR A 227 -3.09 -2.28 -4.49
C THR A 227 -2.53 -3.71 -4.60
N THR A 228 -1.36 -3.88 -5.16
CA THR A 228 -0.62 -5.15 -5.16
C THR A 228 0.76 -4.93 -4.56
N HIS A 229 1.22 -5.91 -3.78
CA HIS A 229 2.55 -5.89 -3.21
C HIS A 229 3.25 -7.24 -3.37
N PHE A 230 4.57 -7.22 -3.60
CA PHE A 230 5.41 -8.40 -3.47
C PHE A 230 6.78 -8.08 -2.87
N SER A 231 7.29 -9.02 -2.07
CA SER A 231 8.60 -9.01 -1.45
C SER A 231 9.46 -10.12 -2.05
N ILE A 232 10.71 -9.82 -2.42
CA ILE A 232 11.64 -10.80 -2.98
C ILE A 232 12.99 -10.65 -2.29
N VAL A 233 13.62 -11.79 -1.95
CA VAL A 233 15.02 -11.85 -1.50
C VAL A 233 15.70 -12.97 -2.27
N ASP A 234 16.86 -12.69 -2.85
CA ASP A 234 17.67 -13.69 -3.54
C ASP A 234 18.73 -14.34 -2.64
N ALA A 235 19.40 -15.36 -3.16
CA ALA A 235 20.44 -16.08 -2.43
C ALA A 235 21.68 -15.22 -2.08
N GLN A 236 21.85 -14.07 -2.70
CA GLN A 236 22.92 -13.10 -2.43
C GLN A 236 22.50 -12.06 -1.39
N GLY A 237 21.24 -12.08 -0.93
CA GLY A 237 20.70 -11.11 0.01
C GLY A 237 20.24 -9.81 -0.65
N ASN A 238 20.15 -9.75 -1.99
CA ASN A 238 19.50 -8.62 -2.65
C ASN A 238 18.00 -8.68 -2.38
N ALA A 239 17.42 -7.53 -2.03
CA ALA A 239 16.03 -7.43 -1.62
C ALA A 239 15.24 -6.48 -2.50
N VAL A 240 14.00 -6.84 -2.80
CA VAL A 240 13.02 -5.98 -3.49
C VAL A 240 11.74 -5.96 -2.67
N SER A 241 11.27 -4.76 -2.36
CA SER A 241 9.92 -4.49 -1.85
C SER A 241 9.22 -3.63 -2.90
N LEU A 242 8.17 -4.15 -3.53
CA LEU A 242 7.49 -3.47 -4.62
C LEU A 242 5.99 -3.40 -4.37
N THR A 243 5.48 -2.18 -4.37
CA THR A 243 4.04 -1.91 -4.32
C THR A 243 3.66 -1.15 -5.58
N TYR A 244 2.60 -1.58 -6.27
CA TYR A 244 2.02 -0.89 -7.42
C TYR A 244 0.50 -1.01 -7.40
N THR A 245 -0.19 -0.08 -8.04
CA THR A 245 -1.63 0.02 -7.90
C THR A 245 -2.28 0.52 -9.20
N LEU A 246 -3.57 0.27 -9.30
CA LEU A 246 -4.49 0.94 -10.23
C LEU A 246 -5.47 1.84 -9.46
N ASN A 247 -5.25 2.04 -8.16
CA ASN A 247 -6.06 2.62 -7.12
C ASN A 247 -7.19 1.65 -6.67
N ASP A 248 -8.33 1.53 -7.32
CA ASP A 248 -9.36 0.56 -6.93
C ASP A 248 -9.19 -0.81 -7.63
N TRP A 249 -9.96 -1.84 -7.21
CA TRP A 249 -9.99 -3.15 -7.86
C TRP A 249 -10.28 -3.01 -9.35
N PHE A 250 -9.32 -3.45 -10.17
CA PHE A 250 -9.35 -3.33 -11.62
C PHE A 250 -9.34 -1.87 -12.13
N GLY A 251 -8.97 -0.89 -11.30
CA GLY A 251 -8.90 0.52 -11.62
C GLY A 251 -10.24 1.07 -12.11
N ALA A 252 -10.23 1.86 -13.16
CA ALA A 252 -11.42 2.43 -13.79
C ALA A 252 -12.34 1.38 -14.46
N ARG A 253 -11.99 0.10 -14.47
CA ARG A 253 -12.66 -1.02 -15.16
C ARG A 253 -12.88 -0.78 -16.66
N VAL A 254 -12.06 0.09 -17.22
CA VAL A 254 -12.03 0.45 -18.66
C VAL A 254 -10.81 -0.16 -19.30
N THR A 255 -11.01 -0.85 -20.43
CA THR A 255 -9.96 -1.45 -21.24
C THR A 255 -9.93 -0.82 -22.62
N PRO A 256 -8.86 -0.12 -23.03
CA PRO A 256 -8.72 0.33 -24.42
C PRO A 256 -8.79 -0.85 -25.38
N ALA A 257 -9.67 -0.76 -26.35
CA ALA A 257 -9.97 -1.88 -27.25
C ALA A 257 -8.70 -2.47 -27.90
N GLY A 258 -8.54 -3.79 -27.79
CA GLY A 258 -7.43 -4.56 -28.37
C GLY A 258 -6.10 -4.44 -27.58
N THR A 259 -6.10 -3.86 -26.38
CA THR A 259 -4.90 -3.79 -25.55
C THR A 259 -4.88 -4.84 -24.42
N GLY A 260 -6.02 -5.16 -23.84
CA GLY A 260 -6.09 -5.97 -22.62
C GLY A 260 -5.52 -5.30 -21.38
N ILE A 261 -5.24 -4.00 -21.46
CA ILE A 261 -4.68 -3.19 -20.35
C ILE A 261 -5.85 -2.51 -19.64
N LEU A 262 -6.01 -2.75 -18.35
CA LEU A 262 -6.94 -1.98 -17.50
C LEU A 262 -6.34 -0.60 -17.20
N LEU A 263 -7.16 0.44 -17.33
CA LEU A 263 -6.78 1.79 -16.92
C LEU A 263 -6.96 1.97 -15.41
N ASN A 264 -6.06 2.75 -14.80
CA ASN A 264 -6.18 3.12 -13.39
C ASN A 264 -7.27 4.19 -13.19
N ASP A 265 -7.66 4.41 -11.95
CA ASP A 265 -8.50 5.50 -11.47
C ASP A 265 -7.76 6.38 -10.42
N GLU A 266 -6.42 6.49 -10.53
CA GLU A 266 -5.52 7.21 -9.63
C GLU A 266 -5.82 8.72 -9.49
N MET A 267 -6.66 9.29 -10.34
CA MET A 267 -7.08 10.68 -10.21
C MET A 267 -7.86 10.93 -8.92
N ASP A 268 -8.46 9.88 -8.34
CA ASP A 268 -9.17 9.96 -7.06
C ASP A 268 -8.23 10.21 -5.87
N ASP A 269 -6.96 9.83 -5.99
CA ASP A 269 -5.93 10.09 -4.97
C ASP A 269 -5.57 11.57 -4.83
N PHE A 270 -6.02 12.44 -5.74
CA PHE A 270 -5.89 13.89 -5.58
C PHE A 270 -6.98 14.48 -4.70
N SER A 271 -6.65 15.58 -4.01
CA SER A 271 -7.67 16.46 -3.44
C SER A 271 -8.46 17.15 -4.56
N SER A 272 -9.52 16.49 -5.04
CA SER A 272 -10.38 17.03 -6.09
C SER A 272 -11.15 18.26 -5.63
N LYS A 273 -11.46 18.36 -4.33
CA LYS A 273 -12.07 19.50 -3.66
C LYS A 273 -11.44 19.68 -2.27
N PRO A 274 -10.47 20.60 -2.07
CA PRO A 274 -9.90 20.90 -0.76
C PRO A 274 -10.98 21.20 0.29
N GLY A 275 -11.00 20.46 1.41
CA GLY A 275 -12.03 20.57 2.47
C GLY A 275 -13.17 19.52 2.43
N ALA A 276 -13.30 18.69 1.36
CA ALA A 276 -14.24 17.59 1.31
C ALA A 276 -13.53 16.22 1.41
N PRO A 277 -14.11 15.19 2.04
CA PRO A 277 -13.49 13.86 2.11
C PRO A 277 -13.56 13.15 0.75
N ASN A 278 -12.56 12.32 0.40
CA ASN A 278 -12.54 11.41 -0.74
C ASN A 278 -13.29 10.10 -0.40
N MET A 279 -13.30 9.02 -1.22
CA MET A 279 -14.06 7.78 -0.97
C MET A 279 -13.63 7.01 0.32
N TYR A 280 -12.52 7.36 0.97
CA TYR A 280 -11.97 6.71 2.19
C TYR A 280 -11.95 7.59 3.45
N GLY A 281 -12.59 8.75 3.44
CA GLY A 281 -12.63 9.65 4.60
C GLY A 281 -11.35 10.44 4.87
N LEU A 282 -10.30 10.33 4.04
CA LEU A 282 -9.11 11.18 4.18
C LEU A 282 -9.43 12.61 3.76
N VAL A 283 -9.01 13.55 4.56
CA VAL A 283 -9.26 14.97 4.37
C VAL A 283 -7.94 15.66 4.14
N GLU A 284 -7.57 15.94 2.88
CA GLU A 284 -6.26 16.47 2.49
C GLU A 284 -6.30 17.96 2.11
N GLY A 285 -5.13 18.59 2.21
CA GLY A 285 -4.95 20.00 1.91
C GLY A 285 -4.73 20.31 0.43
N VAL A 286 -4.53 21.60 0.14
CA VAL A 286 -4.22 22.12 -1.19
C VAL A 286 -2.92 21.55 -1.77
N ASN A 287 -2.05 21.00 -0.92
CA ASN A 287 -0.77 20.42 -1.35
C ASN A 287 -0.95 19.21 -2.27
N ASN A 288 -2.08 18.48 -2.15
CA ASN A 288 -2.43 17.39 -3.04
C ASN A 288 -3.53 17.75 -4.07
N ALA A 289 -3.81 19.04 -4.28
CA ALA A 289 -4.76 19.46 -5.31
C ALA A 289 -4.26 19.11 -6.73
N ILE A 290 -5.20 18.80 -7.63
CA ILE A 290 -4.92 18.47 -9.03
C ILE A 290 -4.19 19.61 -9.72
N ALA A 291 -3.11 19.28 -10.46
CA ALA A 291 -2.43 20.18 -11.35
C ALA A 291 -1.85 19.42 -12.56
N PRO A 292 -1.71 20.06 -13.74
CA PRO A 292 -1.08 19.41 -14.90
C PRO A 292 0.33 18.92 -14.60
N GLY A 293 0.63 17.66 -14.93
CA GLY A 293 1.94 17.03 -14.72
C GLY A 293 2.24 16.60 -13.27
N LYS A 294 1.35 16.88 -12.33
CA LYS A 294 1.49 16.51 -10.92
C LYS A 294 1.11 15.06 -10.68
N ARG A 295 1.82 14.40 -9.76
CA ARG A 295 1.49 13.05 -9.27
C ARG A 295 0.67 13.11 -8.00
N PRO A 296 -0.34 12.22 -7.82
CA PRO A 296 -1.12 12.19 -6.60
C PRO A 296 -0.28 11.73 -5.39
N LEU A 297 -0.71 12.10 -4.20
CA LEU A 297 -0.16 11.61 -2.94
C LEU A 297 -0.68 10.20 -2.70
N SER A 298 0.22 9.22 -2.62
CA SER A 298 -0.08 7.81 -2.33
C SER A 298 0.24 7.43 -0.89
N SER A 299 -0.31 6.31 -0.41
CA SER A 299 0.06 5.68 0.87
C SER A 299 0.91 4.41 0.72
N MET A 300 1.28 4.00 -0.48
CA MET A 300 2.12 2.82 -0.72
C MET A 300 3.40 2.88 0.12
N SER A 301 3.71 1.78 0.83
CA SER A 301 4.78 1.71 1.83
C SER A 301 5.66 0.47 1.65
N PRO A 302 6.22 0.21 0.45
CA PRO A 302 7.20 -0.85 0.32
C PRO A 302 8.38 -0.56 1.26
N THR A 303 8.69 -1.49 2.16
CA THR A 303 9.65 -1.24 3.24
C THR A 303 10.69 -2.35 3.33
N ILE A 304 11.94 -1.94 3.53
CA ILE A 304 13.08 -2.81 3.80
C ILE A 304 13.67 -2.42 5.16
N VAL A 305 13.92 -3.40 6.01
CA VAL A 305 14.52 -3.22 7.33
C VAL A 305 15.86 -3.92 7.37
N SER A 306 16.86 -3.24 7.89
CA SER A 306 18.20 -3.78 8.10
C SER A 306 18.73 -3.50 9.50
N ARG A 307 19.76 -4.23 9.92
CA ARG A 307 20.49 -4.00 11.15
C ARG A 307 21.97 -4.31 10.92
N ASP A 308 22.85 -3.40 11.31
CA ASP A 308 24.29 -3.54 11.15
C ASP A 308 24.69 -3.87 9.69
N GLY A 309 24.02 -3.24 8.72
CA GLY A 309 24.22 -3.44 7.28
C GLY A 309 23.68 -4.77 6.73
N LYS A 310 22.99 -5.59 7.53
CA LYS A 310 22.39 -6.87 7.11
C LYS A 310 20.89 -6.74 6.95
N LEU A 311 20.34 -7.36 5.91
CA LEU A 311 18.90 -7.47 5.71
C LEU A 311 18.23 -8.19 6.88
N VAL A 312 17.12 -7.64 7.34
CA VAL A 312 16.29 -8.22 8.41
C VAL A 312 14.90 -8.56 7.90
N MET A 313 14.26 -7.63 7.18
CA MET A 313 12.89 -7.83 6.73
C MET A 313 12.62 -7.08 5.44
N VAL A 314 11.77 -7.66 4.60
CA VAL A 314 11.12 -7.02 3.45
C VAL A 314 9.62 -7.15 3.66
N VAL A 315 8.89 -6.03 3.62
CA VAL A 315 7.45 -6.03 3.93
C VAL A 315 6.70 -4.96 3.15
N GLY A 316 5.45 -5.24 2.86
CA GLY A 316 4.49 -4.30 2.32
C GLY A 316 3.13 -4.94 2.14
N THR A 317 2.17 -4.16 1.65
CA THR A 317 0.77 -4.57 1.55
C THR A 317 0.01 -3.69 0.56
N PRO A 318 -1.09 -4.16 -0.05
CA PRO A 318 -2.18 -3.31 -0.53
C PRO A 318 -3.02 -2.74 0.62
N GLY A 319 -3.93 -1.79 0.34
CA GLY A 319 -4.95 -1.37 1.30
C GLY A 319 -5.12 0.13 1.51
N GLY A 320 -4.75 1.00 0.57
CA GLY A 320 -4.94 2.45 0.66
C GLY A 320 -4.31 3.04 1.93
N SER A 321 -5.06 3.82 2.68
CA SER A 321 -4.62 4.41 3.96
C SER A 321 -4.26 3.38 5.04
N HIS A 322 -4.72 2.13 4.90
CA HIS A 322 -4.34 1.02 5.80
C HIS A 322 -2.92 0.50 5.53
N ILE A 323 -2.31 0.84 4.39
CA ILE A 323 -0.96 0.35 4.02
C ILE A 323 0.08 0.72 5.07
N PRO A 324 0.30 2.00 5.42
CA PRO A 324 1.32 2.34 6.42
C PRO A 324 1.00 1.76 7.80
N THR A 325 -0.27 1.68 8.21
CA THR A 325 -0.64 1.12 9.52
C THR A 325 -0.45 -0.39 9.58
N GLY A 326 -0.71 -1.12 8.48
CA GLY A 326 -0.47 -2.55 8.38
C GLY A 326 1.03 -2.89 8.43
N VAL A 327 1.84 -2.23 7.60
CA VAL A 327 3.30 -2.39 7.60
C VAL A 327 3.89 -2.05 8.98
N LEU A 328 3.47 -0.93 9.57
CA LEU A 328 3.90 -0.51 10.89
C LEU A 328 3.63 -1.58 11.97
N GLN A 329 2.41 -2.13 12.01
CA GLN A 329 2.04 -3.12 13.02
C GLN A 329 2.80 -4.42 12.87
N VAL A 330 3.03 -4.91 11.64
CA VAL A 330 3.88 -6.10 11.41
C VAL A 330 5.31 -5.83 11.89
N MET A 331 5.86 -4.65 11.63
CA MET A 331 7.18 -4.28 12.15
C MET A 331 7.21 -4.27 13.68
N ILE A 332 6.25 -3.64 14.34
CA ILE A 332 6.16 -3.59 15.81
C ILE A 332 5.95 -5.00 16.39
N ASN A 333 5.12 -5.82 15.79
CA ASN A 333 4.88 -7.19 16.22
C ASN A 333 6.16 -8.02 16.22
N ILE A 334 7.02 -7.84 15.23
CA ILE A 334 8.32 -8.52 15.15
C ILE A 334 9.35 -7.86 16.08
N LEU A 335 9.51 -6.54 16.01
CA LEU A 335 10.63 -5.84 16.63
C LEU A 335 10.42 -5.57 18.13
N ASP A 336 9.18 -5.31 18.57
CA ASP A 336 8.86 -5.04 19.99
C ASP A 336 8.25 -6.23 20.70
N HIS A 337 7.40 -7.01 20.03
CA HIS A 337 6.68 -8.13 20.66
C HIS A 337 7.34 -9.50 20.38
N GLY A 338 8.37 -9.57 19.53
CA GLY A 338 9.13 -10.79 19.27
C GLY A 338 8.35 -11.90 18.56
N MET A 339 7.31 -11.54 17.79
CA MET A 339 6.50 -12.50 17.03
C MET A 339 7.29 -13.06 15.85
N THR A 340 6.98 -14.29 15.46
CA THR A 340 7.40 -14.86 14.17
C THR A 340 6.77 -14.06 13.03
N VAL A 341 7.29 -14.19 11.80
CA VAL A 341 6.71 -13.48 10.66
C VAL A 341 5.26 -13.91 10.40
N THR A 342 4.94 -15.20 10.59
CA THR A 342 3.57 -15.72 10.43
C THR A 342 2.64 -15.13 11.50
N GLU A 343 3.03 -15.20 12.77
CA GLU A 343 2.24 -14.60 13.86
C GLU A 343 2.02 -13.11 13.65
N ALA A 344 3.06 -12.38 13.22
CA ALA A 344 2.97 -10.94 13.00
C ALA A 344 2.05 -10.55 11.84
N VAL A 345 2.04 -11.36 10.77
CA VAL A 345 1.18 -11.17 9.59
C VAL A 345 -0.27 -11.57 9.89
N ASP A 346 -0.47 -12.68 10.61
CA ASP A 346 -1.80 -13.20 10.95
C ASP A 346 -2.47 -12.43 12.10
N ALA A 347 -1.68 -11.74 12.94
CA ALA A 347 -2.20 -10.98 14.07
C ALA A 347 -3.29 -9.98 13.62
N PRO A 348 -4.41 -9.91 14.36
CA PRO A 348 -5.46 -8.95 14.04
C PRO A 348 -4.96 -7.52 14.21
N ARG A 349 -5.47 -6.60 13.38
CA ARG A 349 -4.96 -5.23 13.26
C ARG A 349 -5.98 -4.19 13.71
N ILE A 350 -5.46 -3.02 13.98
CA ILE A 350 -6.22 -1.78 14.16
C ILE A 350 -5.82 -0.78 13.09
N HIS A 351 -6.67 0.22 12.85
CA HIS A 351 -6.37 1.34 11.97
C HIS A 351 -6.87 2.65 12.58
N ALA A 352 -6.08 3.71 12.45
CA ALA A 352 -6.45 5.08 12.78
C ALA A 352 -5.71 6.04 11.84
N GLN A 353 -6.40 7.07 11.32
CA GLN A 353 -5.84 7.93 10.27
C GLN A 353 -6.09 9.43 10.49
N TRP A 354 -6.18 9.89 11.73
CA TRP A 354 -6.54 11.25 12.13
C TRP A 354 -8.04 11.55 11.95
N LEU A 355 -8.55 11.55 10.73
CA LEU A 355 -9.99 11.70 10.43
C LEU A 355 -10.44 10.57 9.49
N PRO A 356 -11.61 9.97 9.75
CA PRO A 356 -12.46 10.23 10.92
C PRO A 356 -11.76 9.89 12.23
N ASP A 357 -12.18 10.52 13.35
CA ASP A 357 -11.60 10.31 14.69
C ASP A 357 -12.08 9.00 15.31
N VAL A 358 -11.63 7.90 14.73
CA VAL A 358 -12.07 6.52 15.06
C VAL A 358 -10.86 5.60 15.05
N ILE A 359 -10.84 4.63 15.95
CA ILE A 359 -10.01 3.44 15.88
C ILE A 359 -10.85 2.32 15.26
N TYR A 360 -10.51 1.93 14.03
CA TYR A 360 -11.04 0.73 13.41
C TYR A 360 -10.30 -0.50 13.93
N TYR A 361 -11.00 -1.60 14.13
CA TYR A 361 -10.39 -2.83 14.64
C TYR A 361 -10.97 -4.08 13.97
N GLU A 362 -10.08 -5.02 13.64
CA GLU A 362 -10.46 -6.33 13.11
C GLU A 362 -11.08 -7.23 14.17
N PRO A 363 -11.84 -8.28 13.78
CA PRO A 363 -12.31 -9.29 14.71
C PRO A 363 -11.16 -9.82 15.59
N HIS A 364 -11.41 -9.95 16.89
CA HIS A 364 -10.44 -10.43 17.89
C HIS A 364 -9.23 -9.51 18.15
N ALA A 365 -9.14 -8.33 17.54
CA ALA A 365 -8.03 -7.40 17.77
C ALA A 365 -8.00 -6.85 19.19
N LEU A 366 -9.14 -6.58 19.77
CA LEU A 366 -9.25 -5.94 21.09
C LEU A 366 -10.11 -6.79 22.02
N SER A 367 -9.65 -7.00 23.26
CA SER A 367 -10.44 -7.60 24.33
C SER A 367 -11.51 -6.62 24.86
N ALA A 368 -12.52 -7.13 25.54
CA ALA A 368 -13.62 -6.31 26.06
C ALA A 368 -13.14 -5.24 27.07
N ASP A 369 -12.18 -5.59 27.92
CA ASP A 369 -11.56 -4.69 28.90
C ASP A 369 -10.65 -3.65 28.21
N THR A 370 -9.90 -4.03 27.18
CA THR A 370 -9.15 -3.09 26.33
C THR A 370 -10.09 -2.08 25.67
N MET A 371 -11.20 -2.54 25.06
CA MET A 371 -12.20 -1.66 24.46
C MET A 371 -12.84 -0.71 25.49
N ALA A 372 -13.19 -1.21 26.68
CA ALA A 372 -13.73 -0.38 27.76
C ALA A 372 -12.74 0.70 28.20
N SER A 373 -11.46 0.33 28.36
CA SER A 373 -10.40 1.26 28.76
C SER A 373 -10.13 2.33 27.68
N LEU A 374 -10.14 1.97 26.40
CA LEU A 374 -9.97 2.93 25.29
C LEU A 374 -11.15 3.92 25.21
N LYS A 375 -12.39 3.43 25.36
CA LYS A 375 -13.58 4.29 25.41
C LYS A 375 -13.55 5.24 26.60
N ALA A 376 -13.10 4.77 27.76
CA ALA A 376 -12.95 5.61 28.95
C ALA A 376 -11.91 6.74 28.75
N ARG A 377 -10.93 6.56 27.87
CA ARG A 377 -9.97 7.59 27.46
C ARG A 377 -10.50 8.56 26.41
N GLY A 378 -11.71 8.32 25.87
CA GLY A 378 -12.34 9.16 24.87
C GLY A 378 -12.14 8.69 23.42
N HIS A 379 -11.59 7.50 23.18
CA HIS A 379 -11.52 6.94 21.82
C HIS A 379 -12.89 6.42 21.35
N THR A 380 -13.22 6.68 20.08
CA THR A 380 -14.30 6.01 19.36
C THR A 380 -13.76 4.74 18.72
N LEU A 381 -14.49 3.63 18.83
CA LEU A 381 -14.10 2.33 18.29
C LEU A 381 -15.15 1.82 17.31
N GLU A 382 -14.73 1.40 16.12
CA GLU A 382 -15.60 0.79 15.11
C GLU A 382 -15.00 -0.52 14.57
N PRO A 383 -15.80 -1.58 14.40
CA PRO A 383 -15.32 -2.81 13.79
C PRO A 383 -15.05 -2.59 12.29
N MET A 384 -14.05 -3.31 11.77
CA MET A 384 -13.80 -3.44 10.34
C MET A 384 -13.54 -4.92 10.01
N ASP A 385 -13.81 -5.34 8.78
CA ASP A 385 -13.56 -6.73 8.36
C ASP A 385 -12.06 -6.97 8.24
N TYR A 386 -11.39 -6.30 7.31
CA TYR A 386 -9.91 -6.25 7.18
C TYR A 386 -9.51 -5.04 6.34
N GLY A 387 -8.28 -4.59 6.52
CA GLY A 387 -7.78 -3.38 5.85
C GLY A 387 -6.72 -3.63 4.79
N ASN A 388 -6.03 -4.78 4.81
CA ASN A 388 -4.89 -5.04 3.92
C ASN A 388 -4.47 -6.52 3.88
N GLN A 389 -3.57 -6.85 2.94
CA GLN A 389 -2.98 -8.18 2.75
C GLN A 389 -1.46 -8.07 2.77
N ILE A 390 -0.85 -8.37 3.89
CA ILE A 390 0.60 -8.27 4.07
C ILE A 390 1.34 -9.38 3.31
N ALA A 391 2.45 -9.00 2.65
CA ALA A 391 3.45 -9.95 2.16
C ALA A 391 4.80 -9.59 2.79
N ALA A 392 5.37 -10.51 3.56
CA ALA A 392 6.60 -10.26 4.31
C ALA A 392 7.61 -11.40 4.18
N ILE A 393 8.90 -11.04 4.18
CA ILE A 393 10.02 -11.96 4.32
C ILE A 393 10.85 -11.48 5.50
N LEU A 394 11.11 -12.37 6.47
CA LEU A 394 12.00 -12.15 7.60
C LEU A 394 13.27 -12.98 7.44
N VAL A 395 14.42 -12.41 7.73
CA VAL A 395 15.70 -13.10 7.70
C VAL A 395 16.07 -13.48 9.13
N GLY A 396 16.16 -14.79 9.39
CA GLY A 396 16.47 -15.31 10.71
C GLY A 396 15.28 -15.41 11.64
N GLY A 397 15.52 -15.57 12.93
CA GLY A 397 14.49 -15.81 13.93
C GLY A 397 13.70 -14.59 14.36
N PRO A 398 12.59 -14.79 15.08
CA PRO A 398 11.66 -13.72 15.44
C PRO A 398 12.31 -12.59 16.23
N ALA A 399 13.06 -12.89 17.24
CA ALA A 399 13.80 -11.89 18.01
C ALA A 399 15.23 -11.69 17.47
N ILE A 400 15.44 -12.04 16.23
CA ILE A 400 16.69 -11.84 15.48
C ILE A 400 17.92 -12.23 16.31
N GLY A 401 18.15 -13.54 16.35
CA GLY A 401 19.24 -14.16 17.11
C GLY A 401 18.81 -15.16 18.17
N GLN A 402 17.51 -15.44 18.33
CA GLN A 402 16.99 -16.50 19.20
C GLN A 402 16.76 -17.81 18.42
N ALA A 403 17.09 -18.93 19.03
CA ALA A 403 16.67 -20.25 18.56
C ALA A 403 15.13 -20.34 18.57
N PRO A 404 14.49 -21.14 17.67
CA PRO A 404 15.08 -22.17 16.82
C PRO A 404 15.37 -21.75 15.36
N TYR A 405 15.20 -20.50 14.99
CA TYR A 405 15.31 -20.07 13.59
C TYR A 405 16.77 -19.94 13.15
N GLY A 406 17.08 -20.45 11.96
CA GLY A 406 18.42 -20.32 11.36
C GLY A 406 18.71 -18.87 11.01
N ARG A 407 19.92 -18.38 11.28
CA ARG A 407 20.29 -16.96 11.10
C ARG A 407 20.21 -16.48 9.66
N ASP A 408 20.41 -17.36 8.69
CA ASP A 408 20.43 -17.05 7.26
C ASP A 408 19.23 -17.68 6.51
N ILE A 409 18.22 -18.19 7.24
CA ILE A 409 17.01 -18.75 6.64
C ILE A 409 16.00 -17.64 6.38
N LEU A 410 15.40 -17.67 5.19
CA LEU A 410 14.31 -16.77 4.81
C LEU A 410 12.96 -17.38 5.21
N TYR A 411 12.19 -16.64 5.99
CA TYR A 411 10.84 -17.01 6.39
C TYR A 411 9.86 -16.09 5.70
N GLY A 412 9.06 -16.63 4.77
CA GLY A 412 8.03 -15.88 4.06
C GLY A 412 6.66 -16.09 4.68
N ALA A 413 5.86 -15.02 4.75
CA ALA A 413 4.45 -15.08 5.10
C ALA A 413 3.62 -14.20 4.15
N ILE A 414 2.44 -14.73 3.79
CA ILE A 414 1.38 -14.01 3.09
C ILE A 414 0.13 -14.01 3.96
N ASP A 415 -0.56 -12.90 3.97
CA ASP A 415 -1.76 -12.68 4.76
C ASP A 415 -2.91 -13.59 4.30
N PRO A 416 -3.53 -14.36 5.23
CA PRO A 416 -4.62 -15.26 4.88
C PRO A 416 -5.98 -14.56 4.67
N ARG A 417 -6.08 -13.25 4.90
CA ARG A 417 -7.36 -12.50 4.84
C ARG A 417 -7.96 -12.44 3.46
N LEU A 418 -7.14 -12.37 2.42
CA LEU A 418 -7.58 -12.49 1.05
C LEU A 418 -7.28 -13.89 0.51
N PRO A 419 -8.16 -14.45 -0.33
CA PRO A 419 -7.99 -15.81 -0.86
C PRO A 419 -6.95 -15.89 -2.00
N THR A 420 -6.09 -14.89 -2.15
CA THR A 420 -5.07 -14.78 -3.20
C THR A 420 -3.68 -14.59 -2.61
N GLY A 421 -2.66 -14.77 -3.43
CA GLY A 421 -1.27 -14.65 -3.01
C GLY A 421 -0.66 -15.96 -2.54
N SER A 422 0.67 -16.03 -2.58
CA SER A 422 1.42 -17.22 -2.18
C SER A 422 2.84 -16.87 -1.74
N VAL A 423 3.46 -17.80 -1.02
CA VAL A 423 4.89 -17.79 -0.70
C VAL A 423 5.58 -18.91 -1.46
N ALA A 424 6.70 -18.61 -2.08
CA ALA A 424 7.53 -19.59 -2.77
C ALA A 424 9.01 -19.42 -2.38
N GLY A 425 9.71 -20.52 -2.21
CA GLY A 425 11.15 -20.58 -1.97
C GLY A 425 11.81 -21.63 -2.84
N TYR A 426 13.07 -21.44 -3.21
CA TYR A 426 13.84 -22.30 -4.09
C TYR A 426 15.20 -22.64 -3.45
#